data_fc4173cbf2f1696d9da6e677477955b1
#
_entry.id   fc4173cbf2f1696d9da6e677477955b1
#
_cell.length_a   1.000
_cell.length_b   1.000
_cell.length_c   1.000
_cell.angle_alpha   90.00
_cell.angle_beta   90.00
_cell.angle_gamma   90.00
#
_symmetry.space_group_name_H-M   'P 1'
#
loop_
_entity.id
_entity.type
_entity.pdbx_description
1 polymer ?
#
loop_
_entity_poly.entity_id
_entity_poly.type
_entity_poly.pdbx_seq_one_letter_code
_entity_poly.pdbx_strand_id
1 'polypeptide(L)'
;IGNPATRDEWLQRCRTLVAALADRTGAEDQVVYIQVTRGVAPRDHAMPPDAVPTVFMMVNPMRPPTAEQRHHGVACVSARDFRWERADIKSTSLLGNVLARQLSVDHGAAETILFRDGFLTEASSSNVWVVHEGALLGPPKSERLLEGIRVELLRELCEEVGIAYNLRPIPEADVRSADELLLSSATKEVLAVTRLDGEAVGH
;
A
#
# COMPACT_ATOMS: atom_id res chain seq x y z
N ILE A 1 21.03 2.01 3.54
CA ILE A 1 21.11 1.24 4.79
C ILE A 1 21.36 -0.21 4.41
N GLY A 2 22.43 -0.81 4.93
CA GLY A 2 22.67 -2.24 4.79
C GLY A 2 21.68 -3.06 5.64
N ASN A 3 21.44 -4.33 5.25
CA ASN A 3 20.58 -5.21 6.05
C ASN A 3 21.29 -5.55 7.39
N PRO A 4 20.73 -5.17 8.55
CA PRO A 4 21.40 -5.34 9.84
C PRO A 4 21.26 -6.75 10.43
N ALA A 5 20.61 -7.68 9.77
CA ALA A 5 20.39 -9.04 10.24
C ALA A 5 20.22 -10.03 9.09
N THR A 6 20.52 -11.30 9.35
CA THR A 6 20.24 -12.40 8.42
C THR A 6 18.73 -12.69 8.31
N ARG A 7 18.33 -13.44 7.29
CA ARG A 7 16.94 -13.88 7.14
C ARG A 7 16.43 -14.66 8.35
N ASP A 8 17.25 -15.53 8.93
CA ASP A 8 16.85 -16.35 10.05
C ASP A 8 16.71 -15.53 11.33
N GLU A 9 17.57 -14.55 11.56
CA GLU A 9 17.43 -13.61 12.69
C GLU A 9 16.16 -12.77 12.56
N TRP A 10 15.81 -12.31 11.35
CA TRP A 10 14.53 -11.60 11.12
C TRP A 10 13.33 -12.49 11.43
N LEU A 11 13.34 -13.72 10.94
CA LEU A 11 12.26 -14.69 11.19
C LEU A 11 12.13 -15.02 12.68
N GLN A 12 13.26 -15.22 13.37
CA GLN A 12 13.26 -15.49 14.80
C GLN A 12 12.66 -14.32 15.61
N ARG A 13 13.04 -13.09 15.30
CA ARG A 13 12.49 -11.89 15.94
C ARG A 13 10.99 -11.76 15.71
N CYS A 14 10.53 -11.98 14.48
CA CYS A 14 9.10 -11.96 14.15
C CYS A 14 8.33 -13.03 14.93
N ARG A 15 8.83 -14.28 14.96
CA ARG A 15 8.19 -15.37 15.70
C ARG A 15 8.07 -15.09 17.19
N THR A 16 9.13 -14.54 17.78
CA THR A 16 9.12 -14.16 19.20
C THR A 16 8.04 -13.13 19.52
N LEU A 17 7.90 -12.09 18.67
CA LEU A 17 6.89 -11.05 18.86
C LEU A 17 5.48 -11.60 18.66
N VAL A 18 5.27 -12.39 17.60
CA VAL A 18 3.96 -12.99 17.28
C VAL A 18 3.50 -13.91 18.40
N ALA A 19 4.37 -14.79 18.90
CA ALA A 19 4.06 -15.68 20.03
C ALA A 19 3.68 -14.88 21.29
N ALA A 20 4.48 -13.86 21.63
CA ALA A 20 4.23 -13.03 22.83
C ALA A 20 2.90 -12.26 22.76
N LEU A 21 2.44 -11.83 21.56
CA LEU A 21 1.14 -11.21 21.40
C LEU A 21 0.00 -12.24 21.48
N ALA A 22 0.15 -13.40 20.81
CA ALA A 22 -0.82 -14.48 20.86
C ALA A 22 -1.08 -14.95 22.29
N ASP A 23 -0.01 -15.22 23.06
CA ASP A 23 -0.11 -15.64 24.46
C ASP A 23 -0.84 -14.61 25.34
N ARG A 24 -0.68 -13.33 25.05
CA ARG A 24 -1.26 -12.25 25.86
C ARG A 24 -2.70 -11.90 25.45
N THR A 25 -3.08 -12.04 24.19
CA THR A 25 -4.33 -11.51 23.65
C THR A 25 -5.19 -12.54 22.94
N GLY A 26 -4.65 -13.70 22.56
CA GLY A 26 -5.33 -14.68 21.72
C GLY A 26 -5.52 -14.23 20.26
N ALA A 27 -4.85 -13.16 19.81
CA ALA A 27 -5.01 -12.64 18.46
C ALA A 27 -4.43 -13.62 17.42
N GLU A 28 -5.27 -14.09 16.50
CA GLU A 28 -4.88 -14.97 15.39
C GLU A 28 -4.24 -14.16 14.26
N ASP A 29 -4.90 -13.09 13.81
CA ASP A 29 -4.38 -12.18 12.81
C ASP A 29 -3.51 -11.11 13.45
N GLN A 30 -2.27 -11.01 12.98
CA GLN A 30 -1.28 -10.09 13.55
C GLN A 30 -0.49 -9.38 12.45
N VAL A 31 -0.12 -8.13 12.72
CA VAL A 31 0.78 -7.36 11.87
C VAL A 31 2.08 -7.04 12.60
N VAL A 32 3.20 -7.41 11.99
CA VAL A 32 4.53 -7.06 12.47
C VAL A 32 4.99 -5.79 11.76
N TYR A 33 5.28 -4.75 12.53
CA TYR A 33 5.91 -3.54 12.03
C TYR A 33 7.42 -3.63 12.25
N ILE A 34 8.19 -3.34 11.19
CA ILE A 34 9.65 -3.32 11.23
C ILE A 34 10.12 -1.97 10.73
N GLN A 35 10.94 -1.29 11.52
CA GLN A 35 11.61 -0.05 11.13
C GLN A 35 13.11 -0.19 11.30
N VAL A 36 13.85 0.15 10.26
CA VAL A 36 15.30 0.20 10.28
C VAL A 36 15.73 1.62 9.96
N THR A 37 16.39 2.28 10.91
CA THR A 37 16.99 3.59 10.69
C THR A 37 18.47 3.45 10.39
N ARG A 38 19.11 4.55 9.94
CA ARG A 38 20.57 4.56 9.78
C ARG A 38 21.33 4.41 11.08
N GLY A 39 20.71 4.76 12.21
CA GLY A 39 21.31 4.70 13.52
C GLY A 39 21.40 6.06 14.20
N VAL A 40 22.12 6.11 15.31
CA VAL A 40 22.33 7.31 16.12
C VAL A 40 23.48 8.13 15.51
N ALA A 41 23.23 9.41 15.26
CA ALA A 41 24.23 10.36 14.76
C ALA A 41 23.86 11.77 15.18
N PRO A 42 24.80 12.73 15.15
CA PRO A 42 24.49 14.15 15.27
C PRO A 42 23.45 14.58 14.23
N ARG A 43 22.61 15.56 14.59
CA ARG A 43 21.60 16.06 13.66
C ARG A 43 22.28 16.83 12.52
N ASP A 44 22.24 16.23 11.32
CA ASP A 44 22.71 16.81 10.06
C ASP A 44 21.82 16.31 8.92
N HIS A 45 21.89 17.01 7.76
CA HIS A 45 21.27 16.57 6.52
C HIS A 45 22.17 15.63 5.72
N ALA A 46 23.48 15.66 5.96
CA ALA A 46 24.41 14.69 5.38
C ALA A 46 24.22 13.30 5.98
N MET A 47 24.43 12.29 5.16
CA MET A 47 24.38 10.90 5.62
C MET A 47 25.59 10.59 6.49
N PRO A 48 25.42 10.12 7.75
CA PRO A 48 26.53 9.73 8.58
C PRO A 48 27.24 8.51 7.96
N PRO A 49 28.58 8.54 7.79
CA PRO A 49 29.31 7.46 7.10
C PRO A 49 29.36 6.15 7.91
N ASP A 50 29.46 6.25 9.24
CA ASP A 50 29.76 5.11 10.14
C ASP A 50 28.60 4.79 11.09
N ALA A 51 27.38 5.19 10.78
CA ALA A 51 26.24 4.92 11.64
C ALA A 51 25.84 3.44 11.59
N VAL A 52 25.68 2.84 12.77
CA VAL A 52 25.18 1.48 12.92
C VAL A 52 23.66 1.51 12.91
N PRO A 53 22.98 0.74 12.02
CA PRO A 53 21.53 0.74 11.91
C PRO A 53 20.84 0.41 13.24
N THR A 54 19.77 1.12 13.55
CA THR A 54 18.89 0.81 14.67
C THR A 54 17.63 0.11 14.14
N VAL A 55 17.31 -1.03 14.74
CA VAL A 55 16.11 -1.82 14.43
C VAL A 55 15.07 -1.60 15.52
N PHE A 56 13.87 -1.23 15.12
CA PHE A 56 12.69 -1.23 15.97
C PHE A 56 11.65 -2.19 15.37
N MET A 57 11.08 -3.04 16.23
CA MET A 57 10.02 -3.97 15.81
C MET A 57 8.89 -3.95 16.84
N MET A 58 7.66 -4.03 16.36
CA MET A 58 6.49 -4.22 17.20
C MET A 58 5.46 -5.11 16.49
N VAL A 59 4.55 -5.70 17.26
CA VAL A 59 3.45 -6.50 16.76
C VAL A 59 2.13 -5.97 17.34
N ASN A 60 1.11 -5.95 16.51
CA ASN A 60 -0.24 -5.55 16.89
C ASN A 60 -1.26 -6.55 16.34
N PRO A 61 -2.45 -6.71 16.96
CA PRO A 61 -3.56 -7.38 16.31
C PRO A 61 -3.86 -6.70 14.98
N MET A 62 -4.01 -7.49 13.92
CA MET A 62 -4.44 -7.00 12.62
C MET A 62 -5.97 -6.99 12.57
N ARG A 63 -6.53 -5.95 11.95
CA ARG A 63 -7.95 -5.91 11.60
C ARG A 63 -8.06 -6.14 10.09
N PRO A 64 -8.43 -7.34 9.66
CA PRO A 64 -8.67 -7.59 8.24
C PRO A 64 -9.88 -6.77 7.75
N PRO A 65 -10.05 -6.62 6.44
CA PRO A 65 -11.27 -6.05 5.87
C PRO A 65 -12.51 -6.77 6.40
N THR A 66 -13.55 -6.00 6.69
CA THR A 66 -14.82 -6.58 7.16
C THR A 66 -15.50 -7.40 6.08
N ALA A 67 -16.41 -8.32 6.47
CA ALA A 67 -17.22 -9.06 5.51
C ALA A 67 -18.02 -8.13 4.59
N GLU A 68 -18.51 -7.01 5.10
CA GLU A 68 -19.19 -5.97 4.34
C GLU A 68 -18.28 -5.35 3.28
N GLN A 69 -17.05 -4.97 3.65
CA GLN A 69 -16.08 -4.42 2.70
C GLN A 69 -15.68 -5.41 1.61
N ARG A 70 -15.54 -6.70 1.95
CA ARG A 70 -15.23 -7.74 0.97
C ARG A 70 -16.41 -8.01 0.03
N HIS A 71 -17.64 -7.89 0.51
CA HIS A 71 -18.84 -8.23 -0.26
C HIS A 71 -19.35 -7.04 -1.08
N HIS A 72 -19.34 -5.83 -0.52
CA HIS A 72 -19.90 -4.63 -1.15
C HIS A 72 -18.86 -3.65 -1.68
N GLY A 73 -17.57 -3.95 -1.47
CA GLY A 73 -16.48 -3.04 -1.83
C GLY A 73 -16.43 -1.80 -0.94
N VAL A 74 -15.68 -0.81 -1.39
CA VAL A 74 -15.44 0.43 -0.64
C VAL A 74 -15.62 1.66 -1.53
N ALA A 75 -15.89 2.81 -0.88
CA ALA A 75 -15.87 4.11 -1.55
C ALA A 75 -14.47 4.73 -1.45
N CYS A 76 -14.06 5.43 -2.50
CA CYS A 76 -12.84 6.23 -2.55
C CYS A 76 -13.15 7.67 -2.99
N VAL A 77 -12.23 8.56 -2.67
CA VAL A 77 -12.17 9.90 -3.26
C VAL A 77 -10.90 10.05 -4.07
N SER A 78 -10.86 11.01 -4.96
CA SER A 78 -9.66 11.32 -5.75
C SER A 78 -9.02 12.64 -5.32
N ALA A 79 -7.72 12.75 -5.54
CA ALA A 79 -6.99 14.00 -5.34
C ALA A 79 -5.74 14.07 -6.22
N ARG A 80 -5.23 15.30 -6.41
CA ARG A 80 -3.89 15.49 -6.96
C ARG A 80 -2.86 14.88 -6.01
N ASP A 81 -1.88 14.13 -6.55
CA ASP A 81 -0.75 13.63 -5.77
C ASP A 81 0.23 14.76 -5.43
N PHE A 82 0.21 15.15 -4.16
CA PHE A 82 1.07 16.18 -3.58
C PHE A 82 2.19 15.61 -2.70
N ARG A 83 2.35 14.28 -2.69
CA ARG A 83 3.45 13.62 -1.97
C ARG A 83 4.79 13.96 -2.63
N TRP A 84 5.88 13.64 -1.94
CA TRP A 84 7.21 13.84 -2.51
C TRP A 84 7.45 12.94 -3.74
N GLU A 85 8.51 13.24 -4.51
CA GLU A 85 8.79 12.58 -5.79
C GLU A 85 9.50 11.23 -5.66
N ARG A 86 9.75 10.75 -4.46
CA ARG A 86 10.40 9.45 -4.19
C ARG A 86 9.47 8.56 -3.36
N ALA A 87 8.23 8.38 -3.84
CA ALA A 87 7.22 7.52 -3.23
C ALA A 87 7.61 6.02 -3.28
N ASP A 88 8.53 5.64 -4.16
CA ASP A 88 9.17 4.32 -4.24
C ASP A 88 9.95 3.95 -2.96
N ILE A 89 10.39 4.93 -2.18
CA ILE A 89 11.12 4.68 -0.93
C ILE A 89 10.14 4.48 0.22
N LYS A 90 10.05 3.24 0.71
CA LYS A 90 9.25 2.93 1.90
C LYS A 90 9.91 3.50 3.15
N SER A 91 9.49 4.69 3.56
CA SER A 91 10.08 5.45 4.66
C SER A 91 9.05 5.88 5.71
N THR A 92 9.52 6.47 6.80
CA THR A 92 8.67 7.08 7.83
C THR A 92 8.28 8.54 7.50
N SER A 93 8.73 9.09 6.37
CA SER A 93 8.37 10.43 5.89
C SER A 93 6.96 10.43 5.26
N LEU A 94 5.95 10.11 6.06
CA LEU A 94 4.59 9.80 5.60
C LEU A 94 3.61 10.97 5.68
N LEU A 95 4.06 12.21 5.92
CA LEU A 95 3.13 13.34 6.09
C LEU A 95 2.21 13.53 4.87
N GLY A 96 2.74 13.42 3.65
CA GLY A 96 1.94 13.50 2.44
C GLY A 96 0.88 12.39 2.36
N ASN A 97 1.24 11.16 2.73
CA ASN A 97 0.30 10.04 2.79
C ASN A 97 -0.76 10.24 3.89
N VAL A 98 -0.37 10.77 5.06
CA VAL A 98 -1.30 11.07 6.16
C VAL A 98 -2.32 12.12 5.74
N LEU A 99 -1.89 13.20 5.09
CA LEU A 99 -2.79 14.25 4.60
C LEU A 99 -3.71 13.70 3.48
N ALA A 100 -3.18 12.89 2.56
CA ALA A 100 -3.99 12.24 1.53
C ALA A 100 -5.02 11.28 2.15
N ARG A 101 -4.63 10.49 3.16
CA ARG A 101 -5.56 9.61 3.89
C ARG A 101 -6.62 10.40 4.64
N GLN A 102 -6.28 11.56 5.21
CA GLN A 102 -7.24 12.40 5.91
C GLN A 102 -8.35 12.89 4.97
N LEU A 103 -8.03 13.21 3.71
CA LEU A 103 -9.06 13.57 2.73
C LEU A 103 -10.15 12.49 2.61
N SER A 104 -9.77 11.21 2.52
CA SER A 104 -10.76 10.13 2.48
C SER A 104 -11.56 10.01 3.78
N VAL A 105 -10.93 10.21 4.94
CA VAL A 105 -11.63 10.18 6.25
C VAL A 105 -12.68 11.29 6.32
N ASP A 106 -12.32 12.50 5.92
CA ASP A 106 -13.21 13.66 5.95
C ASP A 106 -14.44 13.50 5.03
N HIS A 107 -14.33 12.64 4.01
CA HIS A 107 -15.42 12.30 3.08
C HIS A 107 -16.08 10.95 3.38
N GLY A 108 -15.75 10.29 4.51
CA GLY A 108 -16.31 8.98 4.85
C GLY A 108 -15.88 7.84 3.90
N ALA A 109 -14.77 8.02 3.18
CA ALA A 109 -14.25 7.07 2.21
C ALA A 109 -13.10 6.22 2.78
N ALA A 110 -12.83 5.08 2.15
CA ALA A 110 -11.80 4.13 2.58
C ALA A 110 -10.39 4.54 2.15
N GLU A 111 -10.24 5.25 1.03
CA GLU A 111 -8.94 5.65 0.47
C GLU A 111 -9.06 6.90 -0.40
N THR A 112 -7.92 7.55 -0.62
CA THR A 112 -7.78 8.61 -1.61
C THR A 112 -6.92 8.10 -2.75
N ILE A 113 -7.48 8.01 -3.96
CA ILE A 113 -6.79 7.69 -5.21
C ILE A 113 -6.07 8.95 -5.70
N LEU A 114 -4.81 8.83 -6.06
CA LEU A 114 -3.93 9.96 -6.34
C LEU A 114 -3.53 10.01 -7.82
N PHE A 115 -3.58 11.23 -8.38
CA PHE A 115 -3.21 11.51 -9.76
C PHE A 115 -2.09 12.55 -9.80
N ARG A 116 -1.08 12.33 -10.67
CA ARG A 116 -0.02 13.28 -10.97
C ARG A 116 0.11 13.47 -12.47
N ASP A 117 0.10 14.73 -12.90
CA ASP A 117 0.19 15.09 -14.33
C ASP A 117 -0.90 14.42 -15.19
N GLY A 118 -2.10 14.20 -14.61
CA GLY A 118 -3.23 13.54 -15.27
C GLY A 118 -3.17 12.01 -15.33
N PHE A 119 -2.20 11.38 -14.64
CA PHE A 119 -2.04 9.93 -14.61
C PHE A 119 -2.18 9.38 -13.17
N LEU A 120 -2.74 8.19 -13.06
CA LEU A 120 -2.81 7.43 -11.82
C LEU A 120 -1.40 7.15 -11.27
N THR A 121 -1.21 7.40 -9.97
CA THR A 121 -0.02 6.96 -9.25
C THR A 121 -0.35 5.78 -8.35
N GLU A 122 -0.90 5.99 -7.20
CA GLU A 122 -1.40 4.97 -6.27
C GLU A 122 -2.47 5.58 -5.37
N ALA A 123 -2.88 4.92 -4.31
CA ALA A 123 -3.71 5.53 -3.27
C ALA A 123 -2.87 5.97 -2.07
N SER A 124 -3.49 6.60 -1.07
CA SER A 124 -2.80 7.12 0.12
C SER A 124 -2.02 6.04 0.88
N SER A 125 -2.47 4.78 0.85
CA SER A 125 -1.82 3.65 1.51
C SER A 125 -1.99 2.29 0.80
N SER A 126 -2.36 2.31 -0.49
CA SER A 126 -2.65 1.12 -1.29
C SER A 126 -2.23 1.32 -2.74
N ASN A 127 -1.91 0.25 -3.46
CA ASN A 127 -1.85 0.30 -4.91
C ASN A 127 -3.27 0.29 -5.50
N VAL A 128 -3.43 0.85 -6.68
CA VAL A 128 -4.70 0.93 -7.41
C VAL A 128 -4.57 0.17 -8.73
N TRP A 129 -5.59 -0.59 -9.04
CA TRP A 129 -5.71 -1.37 -10.26
C TRP A 129 -6.99 -1.02 -10.99
N VAL A 130 -6.92 -1.05 -12.30
CA VAL A 130 -8.03 -0.75 -13.20
C VAL A 130 -8.34 -1.99 -14.02
N VAL A 131 -9.58 -2.45 -14.00
CA VAL A 131 -10.05 -3.45 -14.95
C VAL A 131 -10.68 -2.72 -16.13
N HIS A 132 -10.22 -3.04 -17.32
CA HIS A 132 -10.75 -2.49 -18.57
C HIS A 132 -10.71 -3.56 -19.65
N GLU A 133 -11.86 -3.82 -20.29
CA GLU A 133 -12.02 -4.83 -21.35
C GLU A 133 -11.46 -6.22 -20.93
N GLY A 134 -11.68 -6.62 -19.68
CA GLY A 134 -11.24 -7.91 -19.15
C GLY A 134 -9.74 -8.00 -18.82
N ALA A 135 -8.98 -6.91 -18.91
CA ALA A 135 -7.58 -6.84 -18.54
C ALA A 135 -7.38 -6.12 -17.20
N LEU A 136 -6.47 -6.61 -16.36
CA LEU A 136 -6.02 -5.91 -15.16
C LEU A 136 -4.85 -5.00 -15.49
N LEU A 137 -5.05 -3.70 -15.27
CA LEU A 137 -4.09 -2.65 -15.56
C LEU A 137 -3.56 -2.05 -14.27
N GLY A 138 -2.26 -1.74 -14.23
CA GLY A 138 -1.62 -1.01 -13.14
C GLY A 138 -0.64 0.04 -13.66
N PRO A 139 -0.33 1.08 -12.87
CA PRO A 139 0.75 2.01 -13.21
C PRO A 139 2.09 1.28 -13.27
N PRO A 140 3.01 1.67 -14.17
CA PRO A 140 4.32 1.04 -14.27
C PRO A 140 5.18 1.44 -13.06
N LYS A 141 6.13 0.56 -12.70
CA LYS A 141 7.12 0.83 -11.65
C LYS A 141 7.86 2.14 -11.94
N SER A 142 7.85 3.02 -10.97
CA SER A 142 8.50 4.34 -11.04
C SER A 142 8.74 4.90 -9.64
N GLU A 143 9.43 6.05 -9.55
CA GLU A 143 9.58 6.79 -8.29
C GLU A 143 8.26 7.38 -7.75
N ARG A 144 7.18 7.36 -8.52
CA ARG A 144 5.90 7.97 -8.14
C ARG A 144 4.99 7.07 -7.30
N LEU A 145 5.35 5.79 -7.15
CA LEU A 145 4.55 4.82 -6.39
C LEU A 145 5.41 3.76 -5.69
N LEU A 146 4.87 3.21 -4.62
CA LEU A 146 5.51 2.10 -3.92
C LEU A 146 5.11 0.77 -4.55
N GLU A 147 6.10 -0.05 -4.91
CA GLU A 147 5.86 -1.42 -5.34
C GLU A 147 5.38 -2.26 -4.15
N GLY A 148 4.06 -2.51 -4.07
CA GLY A 148 3.45 -3.29 -3.00
C GLY A 148 3.74 -4.79 -3.13
N ILE A 149 3.70 -5.50 -2.01
CA ILE A 149 4.00 -6.95 -1.98
C ILE A 149 2.98 -7.80 -2.76
N ARG A 150 1.81 -7.23 -3.10
CA ARG A 150 0.75 -7.92 -3.86
C ARG A 150 0.83 -7.71 -5.37
N VAL A 151 1.74 -6.89 -5.85
CA VAL A 151 1.91 -6.62 -7.29
C VAL A 151 2.24 -7.93 -8.02
N GLU A 152 3.23 -8.66 -7.51
CA GLU A 152 3.64 -9.93 -8.11
C GLU A 152 2.58 -11.03 -7.92
N LEU A 153 1.95 -11.10 -6.74
CA LEU A 153 0.85 -12.03 -6.50
C LEU A 153 -0.31 -11.84 -7.50
N LEU A 154 -0.69 -10.59 -7.78
CA LEU A 154 -1.75 -10.30 -8.76
C LEU A 154 -1.34 -10.69 -10.17
N ARG A 155 -0.07 -10.50 -10.54
CA ARG A 155 0.46 -10.97 -11.82
C ARG A 155 0.34 -12.49 -11.95
N GLU A 156 0.81 -13.23 -10.92
CA GLU A 156 0.73 -14.70 -10.88
C GLU A 156 -0.72 -15.21 -10.96
N LEU A 157 -1.63 -14.60 -10.20
CA LEU A 157 -3.05 -14.96 -10.24
C LEU A 157 -3.69 -14.68 -11.61
N CYS A 158 -3.39 -13.54 -12.22
CA CYS A 158 -3.88 -13.23 -13.57
C CYS A 158 -3.39 -14.25 -14.59
N GLU A 159 -2.11 -14.63 -14.52
CA GLU A 159 -1.52 -15.65 -15.38
C GLU A 159 -2.21 -17.01 -15.19
N GLU A 160 -2.45 -17.43 -13.95
CA GLU A 160 -3.10 -18.70 -13.61
C GLU A 160 -4.52 -18.79 -14.17
N VAL A 161 -5.29 -17.70 -14.11
CA VAL A 161 -6.70 -17.67 -14.58
C VAL A 161 -6.86 -17.15 -16.01
N GLY A 162 -5.77 -16.80 -16.69
CA GLY A 162 -5.79 -16.35 -18.08
C GLY A 162 -6.30 -14.91 -18.28
N ILE A 163 -6.21 -14.05 -17.26
CA ILE A 163 -6.53 -12.62 -17.35
C ILE A 163 -5.29 -11.85 -17.84
N ALA A 164 -5.46 -10.98 -18.84
CA ALA A 164 -4.39 -10.12 -19.30
C ALA A 164 -3.95 -9.14 -18.19
N TYR A 165 -2.66 -9.09 -17.90
CA TYR A 165 -2.05 -8.20 -16.90
C TYR A 165 -1.08 -7.24 -17.57
N ASN A 166 -1.31 -5.93 -17.47
CA ASN A 166 -0.50 -4.93 -18.14
C ASN A 166 -0.15 -3.76 -17.21
N LEU A 167 1.13 -3.42 -17.15
CA LEU A 167 1.61 -2.21 -16.50
C LEU A 167 1.86 -1.12 -17.55
N ARG A 168 1.08 -0.05 -17.49
CA ARG A 168 1.20 1.11 -18.38
C ARG A 168 0.76 2.39 -17.66
N PRO A 169 1.14 3.58 -18.16
CA PRO A 169 0.54 4.82 -17.68
C PRO A 169 -0.99 4.76 -17.87
N ILE A 170 -1.71 5.09 -16.80
CA ILE A 170 -3.19 5.06 -16.80
C ILE A 170 -3.68 6.50 -16.66
N PRO A 171 -4.27 7.09 -17.70
CA PRO A 171 -4.90 8.40 -17.61
C PRO A 171 -6.04 8.41 -16.57
N GLU A 172 -6.29 9.56 -15.95
CA GLU A 172 -7.41 9.71 -15.01
C GLU A 172 -8.76 9.36 -15.67
N ALA A 173 -8.92 9.64 -16.96
CA ALA A 173 -10.13 9.28 -17.72
C ALA A 173 -10.37 7.75 -17.73
N ASP A 174 -9.30 6.95 -17.92
CA ASP A 174 -9.41 5.48 -17.92
C ASP A 174 -9.83 4.97 -16.52
N VAL A 175 -9.37 5.62 -15.45
CA VAL A 175 -9.79 5.27 -14.07
C VAL A 175 -11.27 5.58 -13.86
N ARG A 176 -11.75 6.71 -14.38
CA ARG A 176 -13.17 7.14 -14.24
C ARG A 176 -14.14 6.33 -15.08
N SER A 177 -13.68 5.76 -16.19
CA SER A 177 -14.47 4.90 -17.08
C SER A 177 -14.16 3.40 -16.92
N ALA A 178 -13.50 3.02 -15.84
CA ALA A 178 -13.11 1.64 -15.58
C ALA A 178 -14.33 0.71 -15.44
N ASP A 179 -14.20 -0.52 -15.92
CA ASP A 179 -15.19 -1.57 -15.67
C ASP A 179 -15.18 -1.93 -14.17
N GLU A 180 -13.97 -2.01 -13.56
CA GLU A 180 -13.79 -2.18 -12.13
C GLU A 180 -12.53 -1.43 -11.64
N LEU A 181 -12.54 -1.03 -10.38
CA LEU A 181 -11.36 -0.54 -9.67
C LEU A 181 -11.08 -1.40 -8.46
N LEU A 182 -9.79 -1.69 -8.21
CA LEU A 182 -9.35 -2.48 -7.07
C LEU A 182 -8.26 -1.75 -6.30
N LEU A 183 -8.28 -1.91 -4.97
CA LEU A 183 -7.19 -1.53 -4.08
C LEU A 183 -6.44 -2.78 -3.62
N SER A 184 -5.12 -2.71 -3.50
CA SER A 184 -4.35 -3.77 -2.86
C SER A 184 -3.31 -3.22 -1.88
N SER A 185 -3.16 -3.88 -0.74
CA SER A 185 -2.09 -3.60 0.22
C SER A 185 -1.80 -4.82 1.09
N ALA A 186 -0.74 -4.75 1.90
CA ALA A 186 -0.38 -5.84 2.81
C ALA A 186 -1.49 -6.18 3.82
N THR A 187 -2.27 -5.20 4.26
CA THR A 187 -3.29 -5.34 5.31
C THR A 187 -4.73 -5.29 4.81
N LYS A 188 -4.97 -4.74 3.61
CA LYS A 188 -6.32 -4.61 3.03
C LYS A 188 -6.66 -5.71 2.03
N GLU A 189 -5.75 -6.64 1.79
CA GLU A 189 -5.94 -7.69 0.76
C GLU A 189 -6.14 -7.06 -0.64
N VAL A 190 -7.15 -7.51 -1.37
CA VAL A 190 -7.65 -6.91 -2.60
C VAL A 190 -9.12 -6.55 -2.37
N LEU A 191 -9.46 -5.27 -2.49
CA LEU A 191 -10.82 -4.77 -2.28
C LEU A 191 -11.32 -4.05 -3.53
N ALA A 192 -12.56 -4.33 -3.90
CA ALA A 192 -13.24 -3.59 -4.96
C ALA A 192 -13.56 -2.16 -4.51
N VAL A 193 -13.35 -1.19 -5.40
CA VAL A 193 -13.83 0.18 -5.24
C VAL A 193 -15.12 0.32 -6.03
N THR A 194 -16.22 0.51 -5.35
CA THR A 194 -17.55 0.59 -5.97
C THR A 194 -18.06 2.01 -6.12
N ARG A 195 -17.37 2.98 -5.52
CA ARG A 195 -17.64 4.42 -5.70
C ARG A 195 -16.34 5.22 -5.74
N LEU A 196 -16.26 6.16 -6.65
CA LEU A 196 -15.19 7.15 -6.75
C LEU A 196 -15.80 8.55 -6.82
N ASP A 197 -15.44 9.43 -5.87
CA ASP A 197 -15.99 10.81 -5.77
C ASP A 197 -17.54 10.86 -5.73
N GLY A 198 -18.16 9.83 -5.14
CA GLY A 198 -19.61 9.69 -5.05
C GLY A 198 -20.28 9.01 -6.25
N GLU A 199 -19.61 8.91 -7.39
CA GLU A 199 -20.11 8.22 -8.57
C GLU A 199 -19.87 6.71 -8.50
N ALA A 200 -20.77 5.92 -9.07
CA ALA A 200 -20.59 4.47 -9.13
C ALA A 200 -19.43 4.12 -10.08
N VAL A 201 -18.67 3.09 -9.73
CA VAL A 201 -17.64 2.49 -10.59
C VAL A 201 -18.24 1.25 -11.26
N GLY A 202 -17.98 1.10 -12.55
CA GLY A 202 -18.50 0.00 -13.35
C GLY A 202 -19.94 0.24 -13.87
N HIS A 203 -20.41 -0.69 -14.64
CA HIS A 203 -21.73 -0.66 -15.31
C HIS A 203 -22.60 -1.81 -14.88
#